data_f4d5b242dce77f48404a81111a4db7c2
#
_entry.id   f4d5b242dce77f48404a81111a4db7c2
#
_cell.length_a   1.000
_cell.length_b   1.000
_cell.length_c   1.000
_cell.angle_alpha   90.00
_cell.angle_beta   90.00
_cell.angle_gamma   90.00
#
_symmetry.space_group_name_H-M   'P 1'
#
loop_
_entity.id
_entity.type
_entity.pdbx_description
1 polymer ?
#
loop_
_entity_poly.entity_id
_entity_poly.type
_entity_poly.pdbx_seq_one_letter_code
_entity_poly.pdbx_strand_id
1 'polypeptide(L)'
;MGLSVGWWKSDHNTHHVVCNAIEHDPNVQHMPMLAITSKIFARARFWDTYHRKWVGMDDVAHALVSYQHLFFYPLMLVGRWNLYVQGLLYLITQHDTTHFRKTELGGVALYFAWVLGVALSMPTWVEAVSWVMVSHAVAGVLHVQIVLSHWSMHSYAGRAYTGADDEWYITTMRTTMNVATPPPLDWVHIGLQFQVEHHLYPRLPRHNLRAAREMVREVVHKHFPPGSAECNRLFPLGKAYHEPGFFEGNVEMWRALKAAALAARAAKKGEHGFWESALVDVLNISG
;
A
#
# COMPACT_ATOMS: atom_id res chain seq x y z
N MET A 1 -19.45 3.05 -1.15
CA MET A 1 -18.07 3.55 -0.94
C MET A 1 -17.41 4.10 -2.21
N GLY A 2 -18.04 4.01 -3.37
CA GLY A 2 -17.55 4.56 -4.64
C GLY A 2 -16.34 3.85 -5.25
N LEU A 3 -16.00 2.66 -4.75
CA LEU A 3 -14.86 1.87 -5.22
C LEU A 3 -15.34 0.59 -5.89
N SER A 4 -14.62 0.12 -6.90
CA SER A 4 -14.85 -1.19 -7.50
C SER A 4 -14.37 -2.30 -6.55
N VAL A 5 -15.26 -3.25 -6.25
CA VAL A 5 -14.92 -4.44 -5.46
C VAL A 5 -14.07 -5.40 -6.31
N GLY A 6 -14.36 -5.50 -7.61
CA GLY A 6 -13.58 -6.31 -8.54
C GLY A 6 -12.13 -5.86 -8.63
N TRP A 7 -11.91 -4.55 -8.80
CA TRP A 7 -10.58 -3.97 -8.76
C TRP A 7 -9.86 -4.26 -7.44
N TRP A 8 -10.51 -3.92 -6.32
CA TRP A 8 -9.92 -4.13 -4.99
C TRP A 8 -9.53 -5.59 -4.74
N LYS A 9 -10.38 -6.53 -5.13
CA LYS A 9 -10.08 -7.97 -4.99
C LYS A 9 -8.91 -8.40 -5.87
N SER A 10 -8.84 -7.94 -7.10
CA SER A 10 -7.74 -8.26 -8.02
C SER A 10 -6.41 -7.75 -7.48
N ASP A 11 -6.38 -6.48 -7.11
CA ASP A 11 -5.23 -5.78 -6.55
C ASP A 11 -4.75 -6.45 -5.25
N HIS A 12 -5.64 -6.58 -4.29
CA HIS A 12 -5.35 -7.10 -2.95
C HIS A 12 -4.98 -8.59 -2.93
N ASN A 13 -5.61 -9.42 -3.78
CA ASN A 13 -5.22 -10.81 -3.91
C ASN A 13 -3.80 -10.96 -4.47
N THR A 14 -3.43 -10.12 -5.44
CA THR A 14 -2.06 -10.09 -5.95
C THR A 14 -1.07 -9.69 -4.86
N HIS A 15 -1.39 -8.64 -4.12
CA HIS A 15 -0.60 -8.21 -2.96
C HIS A 15 -0.38 -9.35 -1.95
N HIS A 16 -1.41 -10.10 -1.58
CA HIS A 16 -1.28 -11.23 -0.64
C HIS A 16 -0.34 -12.35 -1.13
N VAL A 17 -0.24 -12.53 -2.44
CA VAL A 17 0.63 -13.57 -3.03
C VAL A 17 2.09 -13.11 -3.09
N VAL A 18 2.33 -11.83 -3.39
CA VAL A 18 3.67 -11.28 -3.69
C VAL A 18 3.99 -10.04 -2.85
N CYS A 19 3.55 -10.02 -1.61
CA CYS A 19 3.66 -8.87 -0.70
C CYS A 19 5.08 -8.28 -0.69
N ASN A 20 5.19 -6.97 -0.93
CA ASN A 20 6.44 -6.19 -1.01
C ASN A 20 7.43 -6.62 -2.11
N ALA A 21 6.98 -7.39 -3.11
CA ALA A 21 7.77 -7.65 -4.31
C ALA A 21 7.76 -6.44 -5.24
N ILE A 22 8.94 -5.86 -5.50
CA ILE A 22 9.06 -4.58 -6.22
C ILE A 22 8.42 -4.64 -7.62
N GLU A 23 8.57 -5.76 -8.35
CA GLU A 23 8.10 -5.90 -9.72
C GLU A 23 6.67 -6.42 -9.83
N HIS A 24 6.05 -6.87 -8.73
CA HIS A 24 4.83 -7.68 -8.82
C HIS A 24 3.70 -7.20 -7.91
N ASP A 25 4.01 -6.54 -6.80
CA ASP A 25 3.03 -6.10 -5.82
C ASP A 25 2.49 -4.71 -6.18
N PRO A 26 1.20 -4.61 -6.58
CA PRO A 26 0.60 -3.31 -6.93
C PRO A 26 0.58 -2.31 -5.77
N ASN A 27 0.55 -2.81 -4.52
CA ASN A 27 0.43 -1.96 -3.33
C ASN A 27 1.76 -1.29 -2.92
N VAL A 28 2.86 -1.59 -3.62
CA VAL A 28 4.15 -0.90 -3.46
C VAL A 28 4.56 -0.09 -4.68
N GLN A 29 3.79 -0.17 -5.77
CA GLN A 29 4.04 0.55 -7.02
C GLN A 29 3.34 1.90 -7.05
N HIS A 30 3.97 2.90 -6.47
CA HIS A 30 3.46 4.26 -6.40
C HIS A 30 4.36 5.29 -7.12
N MET A 31 5.30 4.80 -7.94
CA MET A 31 6.10 5.67 -8.80
C MET A 31 5.19 6.37 -9.83
N PRO A 32 5.43 7.64 -10.13
CA PRO A 32 6.58 8.48 -9.73
C PRO A 32 6.41 9.20 -8.37
N MET A 33 5.28 9.04 -7.69
CA MET A 33 4.97 9.81 -6.47
C MET A 33 5.76 9.33 -5.24
N LEU A 34 5.83 8.01 -5.03
CA LEU A 34 6.41 7.39 -3.85
C LEU A 34 7.21 6.14 -4.22
N ALA A 35 8.33 5.94 -3.54
CA ALA A 35 9.14 4.74 -3.57
C ALA A 35 9.38 4.25 -2.14
N ILE A 36 8.98 3.02 -1.83
CA ILE A 36 9.08 2.48 -0.47
C ILE A 36 10.49 2.01 -0.11
N THR A 37 11.35 1.78 -1.10
CA THR A 37 12.69 1.23 -0.91
C THR A 37 13.68 1.78 -1.93
N SER A 38 14.94 1.92 -1.51
CA SER A 38 16.04 2.29 -2.41
C SER A 38 16.39 1.21 -3.45
N LYS A 39 15.92 -0.03 -3.26
CA LYS A 39 16.14 -1.13 -4.21
C LYS A 39 15.53 -0.84 -5.59
N ILE A 40 14.50 0.01 -5.66
CA ILE A 40 13.91 0.49 -6.91
C ILE A 40 14.96 1.18 -7.80
N PHE A 41 15.96 1.84 -7.21
CA PHE A 41 16.99 2.59 -7.92
C PHE A 41 18.24 1.77 -8.28
N ALA A 42 18.27 0.49 -7.89
CA ALA A 42 19.38 -0.40 -8.24
C ALA A 42 19.45 -0.72 -9.75
N ARG A 43 18.35 -0.49 -10.47
CA ARG A 43 18.25 -0.66 -11.92
C ARG A 43 17.77 0.64 -12.55
N ALA A 44 18.17 0.92 -13.80
CA ALA A 44 17.67 2.09 -14.54
C ALA A 44 16.14 2.05 -14.70
N ARG A 45 15.59 0.87 -14.95
CA ARG A 45 14.15 0.60 -15.01
C ARG A 45 13.87 -0.87 -14.76
N PHE A 46 12.62 -1.19 -14.36
CA PHE A 46 12.13 -2.55 -14.25
C PHE A 46 10.71 -2.65 -14.82
N TRP A 47 10.29 -3.85 -15.16
CA TRP A 47 8.93 -4.12 -15.65
C TRP A 47 8.00 -4.40 -14.48
N ASP A 48 6.99 -3.55 -14.30
CA ASP A 48 5.88 -3.76 -13.38
C ASP A 48 4.88 -4.72 -14.04
N THR A 49 4.79 -5.93 -13.52
CA THR A 49 3.98 -6.99 -14.12
C THR A 49 2.49 -6.81 -13.92
N TYR A 50 2.08 -6.14 -12.84
CA TYR A 50 0.67 -5.90 -12.55
C TYR A 50 0.12 -4.79 -13.45
N HIS A 51 0.78 -3.63 -13.48
CA HIS A 51 0.37 -2.50 -14.32
C HIS A 51 0.85 -2.61 -15.77
N ARG A 52 1.65 -3.63 -16.11
CA ARG A 52 2.21 -3.89 -17.45
C ARG A 52 2.93 -2.67 -18.05
N LYS A 53 3.76 -2.04 -17.26
CA LYS A 53 4.52 -0.84 -17.66
C LYS A 53 5.97 -0.87 -17.20
N TRP A 54 6.81 -0.10 -17.87
CA TRP A 54 8.16 0.16 -17.41
C TRP A 54 8.15 1.24 -16.33
N VAL A 55 8.80 0.97 -15.22
CA VAL A 55 8.97 1.90 -14.10
C VAL A 55 10.45 2.22 -13.95
N GLY A 56 10.80 3.48 -13.78
CA GLY A 56 12.17 3.93 -13.63
C GLY A 56 12.27 5.27 -12.92
N MET A 57 13.51 5.72 -12.72
CA MET A 57 13.82 7.02 -12.11
C MET A 57 14.00 8.06 -13.22
N ASP A 58 12.90 8.62 -13.69
CA ASP A 58 12.90 9.80 -14.57
C ASP A 58 12.96 11.11 -13.77
N ASP A 59 12.89 12.25 -14.44
CA ASP A 59 12.99 13.57 -13.79
C ASP A 59 11.81 13.87 -12.87
N VAL A 60 10.60 13.39 -13.18
CA VAL A 60 9.41 13.54 -12.34
C VAL A 60 9.57 12.71 -11.07
N ALA A 61 9.90 11.43 -11.21
CA ALA A 61 10.15 10.54 -10.10
C ALA A 61 11.29 11.05 -9.22
N HIS A 62 12.39 11.52 -9.83
CA HIS A 62 13.49 12.11 -9.09
C HIS A 62 13.06 13.34 -8.27
N ALA A 63 12.27 14.23 -8.85
CA ALA A 63 11.79 15.43 -8.17
C ALA A 63 10.85 15.09 -7.01
N LEU A 64 9.88 14.18 -7.24
CA LEU A 64 8.87 13.84 -6.24
C LEU A 64 9.43 12.93 -5.14
N VAL A 65 10.03 11.80 -5.49
CA VAL A 65 10.54 10.82 -4.51
C VAL A 65 11.62 11.41 -3.62
N SER A 66 12.46 12.30 -4.13
CA SER A 66 13.49 12.99 -3.35
C SER A 66 12.98 13.72 -2.10
N TYR A 67 11.70 14.07 -2.08
CA TYR A 67 11.07 14.80 -0.99
C TYR A 67 9.84 14.11 -0.40
N GLN A 68 9.55 12.87 -0.81
CA GLN A 68 8.33 12.13 -0.46
C GLN A 68 8.02 12.08 1.04
N HIS A 69 9.02 11.98 1.90
CA HIS A 69 8.86 11.94 3.36
C HIS A 69 8.30 13.24 3.97
N LEU A 70 8.31 14.36 3.22
CA LEU A 70 7.75 15.64 3.65
C LEU A 70 6.26 15.76 3.30
N PHE A 71 5.83 15.17 2.17
CA PHE A 71 4.45 15.30 1.70
C PHE A 71 3.62 14.01 1.81
N PHE A 72 4.19 12.92 2.31
CA PHE A 72 3.50 11.63 2.43
C PHE A 72 2.15 11.76 3.17
N TYR A 73 2.13 12.32 4.37
CA TYR A 73 0.89 12.45 5.13
C TYR A 73 -0.13 13.38 4.48
N PRO A 74 0.23 14.58 4.00
CA PRO A 74 -0.66 15.38 3.13
C PRO A 74 -1.21 14.61 1.92
N LEU A 75 -0.38 13.80 1.26
CA LEU A 75 -0.79 12.98 0.12
C LEU A 75 -1.85 11.95 0.53
N MET A 76 -1.72 11.34 1.71
CA MET A 76 -2.70 10.37 2.20
C MET A 76 -4.10 10.98 2.42
N LEU A 77 -4.20 12.28 2.70
CA LEU A 77 -5.50 12.96 2.83
C LEU A 77 -6.27 13.01 1.51
N VAL A 78 -5.56 13.00 0.38
CA VAL A 78 -6.14 13.00 -0.97
C VAL A 78 -6.05 11.66 -1.68
N GLY A 79 -5.44 10.65 -1.06
CA GLY A 79 -5.21 9.32 -1.64
C GLY A 79 -6.50 8.62 -2.10
N ARG A 80 -7.66 8.94 -1.47
CA ARG A 80 -8.95 8.37 -1.85
C ARG A 80 -9.34 8.66 -3.31
N TRP A 81 -8.96 9.81 -3.84
CA TRP A 81 -9.23 10.17 -5.23
C TRP A 81 -8.52 9.23 -6.21
N ASN A 82 -7.29 8.84 -5.90
CA ASN A 82 -6.57 7.83 -6.68
C ASN A 82 -7.30 6.49 -6.71
N LEU A 83 -7.85 6.04 -5.56
CA LEU A 83 -8.60 4.78 -5.50
C LEU A 83 -9.87 4.83 -6.38
N TYR A 84 -10.55 5.97 -6.47
CA TYR A 84 -11.69 6.14 -7.38
C TYR A 84 -11.27 6.02 -8.83
N VAL A 85 -10.19 6.70 -9.21
CA VAL A 85 -9.66 6.66 -10.58
C VAL A 85 -9.27 5.24 -10.96
N GLN A 86 -8.50 4.55 -10.14
CA GLN A 86 -8.06 3.17 -10.39
C GLN A 86 -9.26 2.20 -10.50
N GLY A 87 -10.21 2.29 -9.56
CA GLY A 87 -11.42 1.45 -9.61
C GLY A 87 -12.28 1.70 -10.85
N LEU A 88 -12.42 2.96 -11.29
CA LEU A 88 -13.17 3.31 -12.49
C LEU A 88 -12.45 2.85 -13.76
N LEU A 89 -11.14 3.08 -13.87
CA LEU A 89 -10.32 2.61 -14.98
C LEU A 89 -10.42 1.09 -15.11
N TYR A 90 -10.31 0.34 -14.01
CA TYR A 90 -10.48 -1.09 -14.03
C TYR A 90 -11.85 -1.51 -14.57
N LEU A 91 -12.93 -0.88 -14.12
CA LEU A 91 -14.27 -1.17 -14.62
C LEU A 91 -14.46 -0.82 -16.08
N ILE A 92 -13.71 0.14 -16.63
CA ILE A 92 -13.76 0.53 -18.04
C ILE A 92 -12.91 -0.43 -18.89
N THR A 93 -11.70 -0.77 -18.45
CA THR A 93 -10.71 -1.51 -19.26
C THR A 93 -10.83 -3.02 -19.14
N GLN A 94 -11.22 -3.55 -17.96
CA GLN A 94 -11.27 -5.00 -17.69
C GLN A 94 -12.69 -5.58 -17.89
N HIS A 95 -13.17 -5.54 -19.14
CA HIS A 95 -14.54 -5.95 -19.48
C HIS A 95 -14.86 -7.41 -19.16
N ASP A 96 -13.93 -8.31 -19.44
CA ASP A 96 -14.19 -9.75 -19.46
C ASP A 96 -13.93 -10.43 -18.12
N THR A 97 -13.23 -9.77 -17.19
CA THR A 97 -12.82 -10.35 -15.90
C THR A 97 -13.71 -9.94 -14.73
N THR A 98 -14.58 -8.95 -14.90
CA THR A 98 -15.41 -8.40 -13.83
C THR A 98 -16.82 -8.97 -13.86
N HIS A 99 -17.13 -10.00 -13.05
CA HIS A 99 -18.41 -10.71 -13.04
C HIS A 99 -19.63 -9.81 -12.83
N PHE A 100 -19.56 -8.80 -11.98
CA PHE A 100 -20.67 -7.91 -11.63
C PHE A 100 -20.45 -6.48 -12.11
N ARG A 101 -19.77 -6.28 -13.23
CA ARG A 101 -19.37 -4.97 -13.74
C ARG A 101 -20.52 -3.96 -13.81
N LYS A 102 -21.68 -4.34 -14.36
CA LYS A 102 -22.84 -3.42 -14.48
C LYS A 102 -23.36 -3.00 -13.10
N THR A 103 -23.41 -3.93 -12.15
CA THR A 103 -23.84 -3.66 -10.77
C THR A 103 -22.85 -2.75 -10.06
N GLU A 104 -21.53 -2.96 -10.27
CA GLU A 104 -20.50 -2.11 -9.69
C GLU A 104 -20.54 -0.71 -10.29
N LEU A 105 -20.67 -0.57 -11.61
CA LEU A 105 -20.84 0.74 -12.27
C LEU A 105 -22.08 1.47 -11.75
N GLY A 106 -23.19 0.78 -11.60
CA GLY A 106 -24.43 1.33 -11.00
C GLY A 106 -24.21 1.79 -9.56
N GLY A 107 -23.52 0.99 -8.75
CA GLY A 107 -23.18 1.33 -7.36
C GLY A 107 -22.22 2.52 -7.24
N VAL A 108 -21.22 2.61 -8.12
CA VAL A 108 -20.31 3.77 -8.21
C VAL A 108 -21.07 5.02 -8.64
N ALA A 109 -21.92 4.93 -9.66
CA ALA A 109 -22.76 6.04 -10.12
C ALA A 109 -23.70 6.53 -9.02
N LEU A 110 -24.37 5.63 -8.31
CA LEU A 110 -25.25 5.96 -7.19
C LEU A 110 -24.48 6.66 -6.05
N TYR A 111 -23.27 6.18 -5.73
CA TYR A 111 -22.44 6.81 -4.72
C TYR A 111 -22.07 8.25 -5.09
N PHE A 112 -21.62 8.49 -6.31
CA PHE A 112 -21.26 9.84 -6.75
C PHE A 112 -22.48 10.75 -6.91
N ALA A 113 -23.64 10.22 -7.34
CA ALA A 113 -24.89 10.95 -7.34
C ALA A 113 -25.31 11.39 -5.94
N TRP A 114 -25.14 10.50 -4.95
CA TRP A 114 -25.39 10.83 -3.55
C TRP A 114 -24.42 11.91 -3.02
N VAL A 115 -23.11 11.75 -3.26
CA VAL A 115 -22.10 12.75 -2.85
C VAL A 115 -22.39 14.10 -3.48
N LEU A 116 -22.70 14.13 -4.79
CA LEU A 116 -23.07 15.36 -5.50
C LEU A 116 -24.38 15.95 -4.95
N GLY A 117 -25.39 15.14 -4.70
CA GLY A 117 -26.67 15.59 -4.14
C GLY A 117 -26.50 16.25 -2.78
N VAL A 118 -25.69 15.67 -1.89
CA VAL A 118 -25.35 16.27 -0.59
C VAL A 118 -24.59 17.57 -0.77
N ALA A 119 -23.56 17.60 -1.64
CA ALA A 119 -22.79 18.81 -1.90
C ALA A 119 -23.66 19.96 -2.45
N LEU A 120 -24.56 19.66 -3.39
CA LEU A 120 -25.49 20.65 -3.96
C LEU A 120 -26.58 21.12 -2.99
N SER A 121 -26.85 20.39 -1.91
CA SER A 121 -27.79 20.80 -0.85
C SER A 121 -27.16 21.77 0.16
N MET A 122 -25.86 21.99 0.11
CA MET A 122 -25.17 22.92 1.00
C MET A 122 -25.51 24.39 0.68
N PRO A 123 -25.65 25.26 1.71
CA PRO A 123 -26.01 26.66 1.50
C PRO A 123 -25.04 27.45 0.63
N THR A 124 -23.74 27.10 0.71
CA THR A 124 -22.69 27.79 -0.04
C THR A 124 -21.74 26.80 -0.72
N TRP A 125 -21.11 27.23 -1.81
CA TRP A 125 -20.09 26.41 -2.48
C TRP A 125 -18.86 26.12 -1.58
N VAL A 126 -18.55 27.04 -0.64
CA VAL A 126 -17.45 26.87 0.31
C VAL A 126 -17.76 25.69 1.24
N GLU A 127 -18.99 25.61 1.75
CA GLU A 127 -19.43 24.50 2.60
C GLU A 127 -19.44 23.17 1.80
N ALA A 128 -19.94 23.18 0.57
CA ALA A 128 -19.94 22.01 -0.30
C ALA A 128 -18.52 21.47 -0.55
N VAL A 129 -17.59 22.34 -0.94
CA VAL A 129 -16.19 21.96 -1.16
C VAL A 129 -15.54 21.51 0.15
N SER A 130 -15.74 22.23 1.24
CA SER A 130 -15.19 21.87 2.55
C SER A 130 -15.69 20.50 3.01
N TRP A 131 -16.98 20.22 2.85
CA TRP A 131 -17.57 18.92 3.18
C TRP A 131 -16.94 17.78 2.36
N VAL A 132 -16.80 17.97 1.05
CA VAL A 132 -16.16 16.97 0.18
C VAL A 132 -14.71 16.75 0.62
N MET A 133 -13.94 17.82 0.80
CA MET A 133 -12.52 17.70 1.17
C MET A 133 -12.35 17.05 2.55
N VAL A 134 -13.08 17.49 3.58
CA VAL A 134 -12.96 16.96 4.93
C VAL A 134 -13.42 15.49 4.99
N SER A 135 -14.57 15.16 4.40
CA SER A 135 -15.09 13.79 4.40
C SER A 135 -14.15 12.78 3.73
N HIS A 136 -13.41 13.22 2.70
CA HIS A 136 -12.41 12.39 2.03
C HIS A 136 -11.07 12.39 2.78
N ALA A 137 -10.66 13.52 3.36
CA ALA A 137 -9.43 13.61 4.13
C ALA A 137 -9.44 12.73 5.39
N VAL A 138 -10.59 12.59 6.06
CA VAL A 138 -10.73 11.66 7.20
C VAL A 138 -10.37 10.22 6.81
N ALA A 139 -10.64 9.81 5.58
CA ALA A 139 -10.21 8.52 5.07
C ALA A 139 -8.68 8.36 4.96
N GLY A 140 -7.94 9.47 4.96
CA GLY A 140 -6.47 9.48 4.95
C GLY A 140 -5.86 8.72 6.14
N VAL A 141 -6.52 8.73 7.29
CA VAL A 141 -6.10 7.93 8.47
C VAL A 141 -6.11 6.43 8.13
N LEU A 142 -7.15 5.95 7.40
CA LEU A 142 -7.22 4.56 6.95
C LEU A 142 -6.16 4.26 5.88
N HIS A 143 -5.88 5.20 4.97
CA HIS A 143 -4.84 5.03 3.96
C HIS A 143 -3.47 4.85 4.60
N VAL A 144 -3.14 5.64 5.64
CA VAL A 144 -1.91 5.44 6.41
C VAL A 144 -1.89 4.07 7.07
N GLN A 145 -2.99 3.60 7.66
CA GLN A 145 -3.04 2.30 8.30
C GLN A 145 -2.87 1.13 7.32
N ILE A 146 -3.42 1.24 6.10
CA ILE A 146 -3.27 0.21 5.06
C ILE A 146 -1.80 0.01 4.70
N VAL A 147 -1.04 1.09 4.54
CA VAL A 147 0.36 1.01 4.11
C VAL A 147 1.35 0.83 5.27
N LEU A 148 0.96 1.21 6.48
CA LEU A 148 1.82 1.23 7.67
C LEU A 148 2.48 -0.12 7.94
N SER A 149 1.71 -1.20 7.79
CA SER A 149 2.16 -2.55 8.10
C SER A 149 3.09 -3.19 7.05
N HIS A 150 3.36 -2.50 5.94
CA HIS A 150 4.14 -3.05 4.82
C HIS A 150 5.34 -2.18 4.44
N TRP A 151 5.19 -0.86 4.42
CA TRP A 151 6.17 0.03 3.80
C TRP A 151 7.47 0.21 4.59
N SER A 152 7.49 -0.09 5.88
CA SER A 152 8.72 -0.16 6.68
C SER A 152 9.36 -1.55 6.67
N MET A 153 8.65 -2.55 6.15
CA MET A 153 9.09 -3.93 6.19
C MET A 153 9.97 -4.30 4.99
N HIS A 154 10.52 -5.51 5.03
CA HIS A 154 11.40 -5.99 3.97
C HIS A 154 10.71 -5.98 2.61
N SER A 155 11.38 -5.42 1.61
CA SER A 155 11.00 -5.50 0.20
C SER A 155 12.07 -6.27 -0.57
N TYR A 156 11.65 -6.97 -1.62
CA TYR A 156 12.55 -7.79 -2.43
C TYR A 156 12.29 -7.58 -3.93
N ALA A 157 13.31 -7.91 -4.76
CA ALA A 157 13.25 -7.88 -6.21
C ALA A 157 13.47 -9.27 -6.78
N GLY A 158 12.84 -9.58 -7.89
CA GLY A 158 12.93 -10.88 -8.54
C GLY A 158 11.98 -11.92 -7.95
N ARG A 159 12.38 -13.21 -7.99
CA ARG A 159 11.53 -14.31 -7.51
C ARG A 159 11.36 -14.31 -6.00
N ALA A 160 10.11 -14.41 -5.56
CA ALA A 160 9.77 -14.91 -4.24
C ALA A 160 9.89 -16.44 -4.19
N TYR A 161 10.04 -17.01 -3.00
CA TYR A 161 9.98 -18.47 -2.76
C TYR A 161 11.08 -19.26 -3.50
N THR A 162 12.32 -18.78 -3.42
CA THR A 162 13.47 -19.40 -4.13
C THR A 162 14.17 -20.50 -3.36
N GLY A 163 13.82 -20.74 -2.09
CA GLY A 163 14.43 -21.77 -1.24
C GLY A 163 13.79 -21.84 0.13
N ALA A 164 14.34 -22.68 1.02
CA ALA A 164 13.81 -22.91 2.37
C ALA A 164 13.71 -21.62 3.21
N ASP A 165 14.60 -20.67 2.99
CA ASP A 165 14.61 -19.37 3.70
C ASP A 165 13.56 -18.38 3.13
N ASP A 166 12.95 -18.69 2.00
CA ASP A 166 11.96 -17.87 1.33
C ASP A 166 10.59 -18.57 1.24
N GLU A 167 10.30 -19.48 2.17
CA GLU A 167 8.98 -20.06 2.29
C GLU A 167 7.91 -18.98 2.52
N TRP A 168 6.70 -19.23 2.06
CA TRP A 168 5.59 -18.27 2.11
C TRP A 168 5.36 -17.69 3.52
N TYR A 169 5.41 -18.51 4.57
CA TYR A 169 5.25 -18.05 5.95
C TYR A 169 6.36 -17.10 6.39
N ILE A 170 7.62 -17.43 6.07
CA ILE A 170 8.78 -16.60 6.41
C ILE A 170 8.71 -15.28 5.65
N THR A 171 8.41 -15.33 4.35
CA THR A 171 8.27 -14.16 3.50
C THR A 171 7.14 -13.26 4.00
N THR A 172 5.98 -13.82 4.35
CA THR A 172 4.86 -13.07 4.92
C THR A 172 5.28 -12.32 6.19
N MET A 173 5.95 -12.97 7.13
CA MET A 173 6.41 -12.33 8.36
C MET A 173 7.53 -11.30 8.14
N ARG A 174 8.34 -11.44 7.07
CA ARG A 174 9.35 -10.44 6.70
C ARG A 174 8.75 -9.17 6.10
N THR A 175 7.65 -9.31 5.38
CA THR A 175 7.04 -8.24 4.57
C THR A 175 5.87 -7.57 5.25
N THR A 176 5.48 -8.07 6.44
CA THR A 176 4.28 -7.62 7.15
C THR A 176 4.57 -7.44 8.63
N MET A 177 4.00 -6.41 9.24
CA MET A 177 4.00 -6.21 10.69
C MET A 177 2.60 -5.97 11.22
N ASN A 178 2.39 -6.26 12.49
CA ASN A 178 1.22 -5.82 13.22
C ASN A 178 1.44 -4.42 13.84
N VAL A 179 0.37 -3.82 14.33
CA VAL A 179 0.41 -2.60 15.13
C VAL A 179 -0.20 -2.88 16.50
N ALA A 180 0.59 -2.71 17.56
CA ALA A 180 0.11 -2.89 18.92
C ALA A 180 -1.01 -1.90 19.26
N THR A 181 -2.19 -2.44 19.57
CA THR A 181 -3.39 -1.66 19.84
C THR A 181 -4.17 -2.26 21.02
N PRO A 182 -4.59 -1.46 21.99
CA PRO A 182 -5.45 -1.95 23.06
C PRO A 182 -6.85 -2.33 22.53
N PRO A 183 -7.51 -3.37 23.11
CA PRO A 183 -8.78 -3.88 22.62
C PRO A 183 -9.88 -2.84 22.37
N PRO A 184 -10.04 -1.78 23.20
CA PRO A 184 -11.06 -0.78 22.97
C PRO A 184 -10.89 0.04 21.67
N LEU A 185 -9.70 0.00 21.05
CA LEU A 185 -9.43 0.71 19.78
C LEU A 185 -9.53 -0.18 18.54
N ASP A 186 -9.89 -1.45 18.65
CA ASP A 186 -10.00 -2.36 17.52
C ASP A 186 -10.97 -1.85 16.44
N TRP A 187 -12.05 -1.20 16.85
CA TRP A 187 -13.03 -0.63 15.91
C TRP A 187 -12.47 0.54 15.07
N VAL A 188 -11.51 1.31 15.63
CA VAL A 188 -10.84 2.40 14.89
C VAL A 188 -9.96 1.83 13.78
N HIS A 189 -9.25 0.75 14.08
CA HIS A 189 -8.32 0.12 13.13
C HIS A 189 -9.02 -0.85 12.15
N ILE A 190 -10.25 -1.25 12.41
CA ILE A 190 -11.07 -2.13 11.56
C ILE A 190 -10.37 -3.47 11.22
N GLY A 191 -9.45 -3.93 12.06
CA GLY A 191 -8.66 -5.15 11.87
C GLY A 191 -7.32 -4.93 11.12
N LEU A 192 -7.03 -3.71 10.64
CA LEU A 192 -5.78 -3.38 9.94
C LEU A 192 -4.54 -3.50 10.81
N GLN A 193 -4.70 -3.49 12.13
CA GLN A 193 -3.60 -3.70 13.08
C GLN A 193 -3.11 -5.15 13.17
N PHE A 194 -3.81 -6.11 12.58
CA PHE A 194 -3.49 -7.55 12.59
C PHE A 194 -3.10 -8.04 11.19
N GLN A 195 -2.16 -7.36 10.54
CA GLN A 195 -1.82 -7.65 9.15
C GLN A 195 -1.10 -9.00 8.99
N VAL A 196 -0.30 -9.41 9.96
CA VAL A 196 0.36 -10.74 9.93
C VAL A 196 -0.70 -11.83 9.86
N GLU A 197 -1.69 -11.81 10.74
CA GLU A 197 -2.79 -12.80 10.77
C GLU A 197 -3.68 -12.67 9.53
N HIS A 198 -3.90 -11.45 9.04
CA HIS A 198 -4.69 -11.22 7.84
C HIS A 198 -4.00 -11.81 6.60
N HIS A 199 -2.69 -11.67 6.45
CA HIS A 199 -1.93 -12.26 5.36
C HIS A 199 -1.83 -13.80 5.47
N LEU A 200 -1.66 -14.33 6.68
CA LEU A 200 -1.64 -15.78 6.91
C LEU A 200 -3.01 -16.42 6.70
N TYR A 201 -4.08 -15.73 7.11
CA TYR A 201 -5.46 -16.25 7.09
C TYR A 201 -6.44 -15.20 6.52
N PRO A 202 -6.37 -14.85 5.21
CA PRO A 202 -7.10 -13.72 4.64
C PRO A 202 -8.64 -13.89 4.66
N ARG A 203 -9.13 -15.09 4.90
CA ARG A 203 -10.56 -15.39 5.05
C ARG A 203 -11.05 -15.40 6.50
N LEU A 204 -10.15 -15.22 7.47
CA LEU A 204 -10.54 -15.19 8.86
C LEU A 204 -11.38 -13.92 9.14
N PRO A 205 -12.57 -14.05 9.74
CA PRO A 205 -13.36 -12.90 10.12
C PRO A 205 -12.62 -11.96 11.07
N ARG A 206 -12.73 -10.65 10.87
CA ARG A 206 -11.95 -9.62 11.58
C ARG A 206 -12.04 -9.72 13.10
N HIS A 207 -13.21 -10.10 13.64
CA HIS A 207 -13.41 -10.24 15.09
C HIS A 207 -12.61 -11.39 15.70
N ASN A 208 -12.10 -12.33 14.90
CA ASN A 208 -11.26 -13.44 15.33
C ASN A 208 -9.75 -13.14 15.21
N LEU A 209 -9.35 -12.04 14.55
CA LEU A 209 -7.92 -11.74 14.34
C LEU A 209 -7.15 -11.53 15.64
N ARG A 210 -7.77 -10.91 16.66
CA ARG A 210 -7.14 -10.74 17.97
C ARG A 210 -6.85 -12.06 18.67
N ALA A 211 -7.75 -13.03 18.58
CA ALA A 211 -7.52 -14.37 19.11
C ALA A 211 -6.45 -15.12 18.31
N ALA A 212 -6.51 -15.02 16.98
CA ALA A 212 -5.50 -15.61 16.08
C ALA A 212 -4.10 -15.04 16.34
N ARG A 213 -3.98 -13.73 16.64
CA ARG A 213 -2.73 -13.06 16.97
C ARG A 213 -1.97 -13.76 18.09
N GLU A 214 -2.64 -14.09 19.18
CA GLU A 214 -1.99 -14.76 20.32
C GLU A 214 -1.43 -16.13 19.91
N MET A 215 -2.19 -16.90 19.14
CA MET A 215 -1.79 -18.23 18.65
C MET A 215 -0.62 -18.13 17.66
N VAL A 216 -0.69 -17.21 16.69
CA VAL A 216 0.36 -16.99 15.69
C VAL A 216 1.65 -16.55 16.38
N ARG A 217 1.58 -15.61 17.31
CA ARG A 217 2.74 -15.11 18.05
C ARG A 217 3.41 -16.20 18.86
N GLU A 218 2.63 -17.07 19.52
CA GLU A 218 3.16 -18.22 20.27
C GLU A 218 3.93 -19.18 19.34
N VAL A 219 3.34 -19.56 18.21
CA VAL A 219 3.96 -20.44 17.22
C VAL A 219 5.24 -19.81 16.66
N VAL A 220 5.20 -18.52 16.28
CA VAL A 220 6.36 -17.83 15.73
C VAL A 220 7.49 -17.75 16.76
N HIS A 221 7.21 -17.40 18.02
CA HIS A 221 8.23 -17.32 19.07
C HIS A 221 8.80 -18.69 19.45
N LYS A 222 8.02 -19.74 19.29
CA LYS A 222 8.51 -21.13 19.51
C LYS A 222 9.53 -21.53 18.45
N HIS A 223 9.29 -21.20 17.18
CA HIS A 223 10.18 -21.57 16.07
C HIS A 223 11.32 -20.58 15.85
N PHE A 224 11.08 -19.30 16.08
CA PHE A 224 12.03 -18.20 15.90
C PHE A 224 12.10 -17.35 17.17
N PRO A 225 12.71 -17.86 18.26
CA PRO A 225 12.83 -17.10 19.50
C PRO A 225 13.55 -15.77 19.25
N PRO A 226 13.07 -14.65 19.81
CA PRO A 226 13.73 -13.35 19.69
C PRO A 226 15.21 -13.42 20.10
N GLY A 227 16.10 -12.90 19.28
CA GLY A 227 17.55 -12.92 19.52
C GLY A 227 18.26 -14.22 19.15
N SER A 228 17.53 -15.28 18.73
CA SER A 228 18.18 -16.51 18.25
C SER A 228 18.97 -16.23 16.97
N ALA A 229 20.01 -17.03 16.72
CA ALA A 229 20.83 -16.91 15.50
C ALA A 229 19.99 -17.04 14.22
N GLU A 230 19.03 -17.95 14.22
CA GLU A 230 18.14 -18.19 13.09
C GLU A 230 17.16 -17.02 12.89
N CYS A 231 16.56 -16.47 13.95
CA CYS A 231 15.73 -15.29 13.87
C CYS A 231 16.50 -14.10 13.30
N ASN A 232 17.72 -13.85 13.77
CA ASN A 232 18.56 -12.76 13.27
C ASN A 232 19.00 -12.97 11.81
N ARG A 233 19.20 -14.23 11.39
CA ARG A 233 19.55 -14.58 10.02
C ARG A 233 18.39 -14.36 9.04
N LEU A 234 17.18 -14.80 9.42
CA LEU A 234 16.02 -14.81 8.55
C LEU A 234 15.27 -13.50 8.52
N PHE A 235 15.26 -12.75 9.60
CA PHE A 235 14.45 -11.53 9.74
C PHE A 235 15.33 -10.30 9.87
N PRO A 236 15.29 -9.37 8.89
CA PRO A 236 16.19 -8.19 8.84
C PRO A 236 16.13 -7.30 10.07
N LEU A 237 15.01 -7.28 10.78
CA LEU A 237 14.84 -6.52 12.03
C LEU A 237 15.23 -7.33 13.28
N GLY A 238 15.73 -8.57 13.13
CA GLY A 238 15.98 -9.49 14.25
C GLY A 238 14.72 -9.93 15.00
N LYS A 239 13.55 -9.73 14.41
CA LYS A 239 12.24 -10.06 14.98
C LYS A 239 11.41 -10.77 13.92
N ALA A 240 11.04 -12.02 14.18
CA ALA A 240 10.16 -12.80 13.33
C ALA A 240 8.71 -12.32 13.41
N TYR A 241 8.30 -11.79 14.57
CA TYR A 241 7.00 -11.18 14.79
C TYR A 241 7.21 -9.73 15.25
N HIS A 242 6.99 -8.80 14.31
CA HIS A 242 7.17 -7.37 14.57
C HIS A 242 5.82 -6.71 14.83
N GLU A 243 5.72 -6.02 15.97
CA GLU A 243 4.47 -5.40 16.44
C GLU A 243 4.78 -4.13 17.23
N PRO A 244 5.18 -3.03 16.55
CA PRO A 244 5.39 -1.74 17.19
C PRO A 244 4.06 -1.08 17.58
N GLY A 245 4.12 -0.10 18.47
CA GLY A 245 3.01 0.81 18.71
C GLY A 245 2.70 1.66 17.49
N PHE A 246 1.49 2.24 17.42
CA PHE A 246 1.04 3.04 16.26
C PHE A 246 2.02 4.17 15.90
N PHE A 247 2.46 4.95 16.89
CA PHE A 247 3.40 6.05 16.64
C PHE A 247 4.79 5.54 16.26
N GLU A 248 5.27 4.47 16.89
CA GLU A 248 6.56 3.85 16.58
C GLU A 248 6.57 3.33 15.13
N GLY A 249 5.53 2.59 14.72
CA GLY A 249 5.37 2.12 13.35
C GLY A 249 5.35 3.26 12.32
N ASN A 250 4.68 4.38 12.63
CA ASN A 250 4.72 5.57 11.76
C ASN A 250 6.13 6.18 11.66
N VAL A 251 6.89 6.20 12.75
CA VAL A 251 8.28 6.65 12.72
C VAL A 251 9.16 5.72 11.88
N GLU A 252 8.97 4.41 12.00
CA GLU A 252 9.68 3.42 11.17
C GLU A 252 9.37 3.62 9.68
N MET A 253 8.10 3.74 9.33
CA MET A 253 7.65 3.99 7.95
C MET A 253 8.21 5.32 7.41
N TRP A 254 8.14 6.40 8.19
CA TRP A 254 8.70 7.69 7.78
C TRP A 254 10.22 7.61 7.55
N ARG A 255 10.95 6.86 8.39
CA ARG A 255 12.40 6.62 8.22
C ARG A 255 12.68 5.85 6.94
N ALA A 256 11.88 4.83 6.62
CA ALA A 256 12.00 4.07 5.37
C ALA A 256 11.80 4.98 4.14
N LEU A 257 10.73 5.79 4.15
CA LEU A 257 10.45 6.77 3.08
C LEU A 257 11.57 7.81 2.95
N LYS A 258 12.12 8.29 4.07
CA LYS A 258 13.23 9.23 4.08
C LYS A 258 14.52 8.59 3.53
N ALA A 259 14.80 7.34 3.90
CA ALA A 259 15.96 6.62 3.38
C ALA A 259 15.88 6.43 1.86
N ALA A 260 14.70 6.05 1.34
CA ALA A 260 14.45 5.98 -0.10
C ALA A 260 14.58 7.36 -0.77
N ALA A 261 14.08 8.42 -0.15
CA ALA A 261 14.22 9.80 -0.66
C ALA A 261 15.68 10.25 -0.77
N LEU A 262 16.50 9.94 0.22
CA LEU A 262 17.95 10.25 0.18
C LEU A 262 18.68 9.45 -0.90
N ALA A 263 18.32 8.18 -1.07
CA ALA A 263 18.85 7.35 -2.15
C ALA A 263 18.44 7.87 -3.54
N ALA A 264 17.18 8.32 -3.68
CA ALA A 264 16.72 8.95 -4.92
C ALA A 264 17.51 10.20 -5.29
N ARG A 265 17.84 11.06 -4.31
CA ARG A 265 18.69 12.25 -4.55
C ARG A 265 20.09 11.90 -5.05
N ALA A 266 20.64 10.76 -4.59
CA ALA A 266 21.95 10.27 -5.00
C ALA A 266 21.92 9.52 -6.34
N ALA A 267 20.76 9.06 -6.80
CA ALA A 267 20.60 8.37 -8.07
C ALA A 267 20.81 9.35 -9.25
N LYS A 268 21.27 8.83 -10.39
CA LYS A 268 21.32 9.62 -11.62
C LYS A 268 19.92 9.96 -12.08
N LYS A 269 19.74 11.18 -12.54
CA LYS A 269 18.51 11.60 -13.23
C LYS A 269 18.30 10.79 -14.51
N GLY A 270 17.04 10.59 -14.90
CA GLY A 270 16.69 9.98 -16.17
C GLY A 270 17.16 10.79 -17.39
N GLU A 271 17.13 10.17 -18.55
CA GLU A 271 17.53 10.81 -19.83
C GLU A 271 16.44 11.73 -20.39
N HIS A 272 15.20 11.61 -19.90
CA HIS A 272 14.04 12.41 -20.36
C HIS A 272 13.89 13.67 -19.50
N GLY A 273 13.55 14.77 -20.15
CA GLY A 273 13.24 16.02 -19.47
C GLY A 273 11.95 15.92 -18.62
N PHE A 274 11.80 16.81 -17.63
CA PHE A 274 10.69 16.80 -16.68
C PHE A 274 9.30 16.72 -17.36
N TRP A 275 9.08 17.50 -18.41
CA TRP A 275 7.78 17.53 -19.12
C TRP A 275 7.54 16.29 -19.98
N GLU A 276 8.58 15.73 -20.59
CA GLU A 276 8.48 14.45 -21.31
C GLU A 276 8.15 13.31 -20.35
N SER A 277 8.83 13.25 -19.22
CA SER A 277 8.56 12.28 -18.16
C SER A 277 7.13 12.40 -17.62
N ALA A 278 6.67 13.63 -17.35
CA ALA A 278 5.31 13.88 -16.88
C ALA A 278 4.24 13.41 -17.89
N LEU A 279 4.49 13.61 -19.18
CA LEU A 279 3.58 13.15 -20.24
C LEU A 279 3.54 11.63 -20.32
N VAL A 280 4.69 10.96 -20.24
CA VAL A 280 4.78 9.49 -20.20
C VAL A 280 4.05 8.92 -19.00
N ASP A 281 4.23 9.52 -17.83
CA ASP A 281 3.55 9.08 -16.61
C ASP A 281 2.02 9.24 -16.69
N VAL A 282 1.55 10.35 -17.24
CA VAL A 282 0.10 10.56 -17.48
C VAL A 282 -0.45 9.52 -18.45
N LEU A 283 0.25 9.21 -19.52
CA LEU A 283 -0.16 8.21 -20.51
C LEU A 283 -0.07 6.77 -19.96
N ASN A 284 0.82 6.51 -19.01
CA ASN A 284 1.00 5.20 -18.37
C ASN A 284 0.03 4.93 -17.20
N ILE A 285 -0.80 5.88 -16.81
CA ILE A 285 -1.80 5.70 -15.75
C ILE A 285 -2.86 4.65 -16.14
N SER A 286 -3.06 4.43 -17.42
CA SER A 286 -4.07 3.52 -17.99
C SER A 286 -3.54 2.16 -18.45
N GLY A 287 -2.30 1.83 -18.09
CA GLY A 287 -1.50 0.67 -18.50
C GLY A 287 -2.13 -0.66 -18.67
#